data_e6ea19e366432a1be7e5b194381234a6
#
_entry.id   e6ea19e366432a1be7e5b194381234a6
#
_cell.length_a   1.000
_cell.length_b   1.000
_cell.length_c   1.000
_cell.angle_alpha   90.00
_cell.angle_beta   90.00
_cell.angle_gamma   90.00
#
_symmetry.space_group_name_H-M   'P 1'
#
loop_
_entity.id
_entity.type
_entity.pdbx_description
1 polymer ?
#
loop_
_entity_poly.entity_id
_entity_poly.type
_entity_poly.pdbx_seq_one_letter_code
_entity_poly.pdbx_strand_id
1 'polypeptide(L)' 'MQRQSDAEPLLTPAEVASMFRVDPKTVTRWAKAGKLTSIRTLGGHRRYRESEVRSLLKTLP' A
#
# COMPACT_ATOMS: atom_id res chain seq x y z
N MET A 1 22.30 -5.15 8.64
CA MET A 1 21.91 -4.89 8.17
C MET A 1 21.14 -4.96 7.54
N GLN A 2 20.53 -5.07 7.39
CA GLN A 2 19.83 -5.17 6.84
C GLN A 2 19.53 -4.77 5.87
N ARG A 3 19.56 -5.19 5.60
CA ARG A 3 19.30 -4.79 4.61
C ARG A 3 18.24 -4.86 3.98
N GLN A 4 17.93 -4.49 3.83
CA GLN A 4 16.75 -4.16 3.17
C GLN A 4 16.89 -3.89 1.74
N SER A 5 18.06 -4.11 1.25
CA SER A 5 18.37 -3.68 -0.10
C SER A 5 17.52 -4.38 -1.14
N ASP A 6 17.09 -5.63 -0.88
CA ASP A 6 16.25 -6.30 -1.86
C ASP A 6 14.80 -6.31 -1.46
N ALA A 7 14.45 -5.60 -0.42
CA ALA A 7 13.05 -5.45 -0.04
C ALA A 7 12.47 -4.27 -0.77
N GLU A 8 11.31 -4.45 -1.37
CA GLU A 8 10.71 -3.30 -2.01
C GLU A 8 10.13 -2.35 -0.98
N PRO A 9 10.03 -1.07 -1.30
CA PRO A 9 9.48 -0.08 -0.38
C PRO A 9 8.05 -0.39 -0.02
N LEU A 10 7.72 -0.16 1.23
CA LEU A 10 6.36 -0.32 1.73
C LEU A 10 5.78 1.05 2.04
N LEU A 11 4.53 1.22 1.71
CA LEU A 11 3.84 2.49 1.87
C LEU A 11 2.80 2.39 2.97
N THR A 12 2.61 3.49 3.69
CA THR A 12 1.54 3.57 4.68
C THR A 12 0.21 3.81 3.98
N PRO A 13 -0.91 3.54 4.66
CA PRO A 13 -2.22 3.86 4.06
C PRO A 13 -2.35 5.32 3.67
N ALA A 14 -1.78 6.22 4.47
CA ALA A 14 -1.85 7.64 4.15
C ALA A 14 -1.08 7.96 2.87
N GLU A 15 0.07 7.33 2.69
CA GLU A 15 0.86 7.55 1.49
C GLU A 15 0.13 7.03 0.25
N VAL A 16 -0.48 5.85 0.36
CA VAL A 16 -1.24 5.29 -0.75
C VAL A 16 -2.43 6.19 -1.07
N ALA A 17 -3.14 6.63 -0.03
CA ALA A 17 -4.30 7.49 -0.21
C ALA A 17 -3.91 8.77 -0.94
N SER A 18 -2.76 9.32 -0.57
CA SER A 18 -2.25 10.53 -1.21
C SER A 18 -2.00 10.31 -2.70
N MET A 19 -1.43 9.16 -3.04
CA MET A 19 -1.13 8.85 -4.43
C MET A 19 -2.39 8.70 -5.27
N PHE A 20 -3.46 8.16 -4.68
CA PHE A 20 -4.74 8.00 -5.38
C PHE A 20 -5.66 9.19 -5.19
N ARG A 21 -5.31 10.13 -4.31
CA ARG A 21 -6.13 11.29 -3.97
C ARG A 21 -7.46 10.89 -3.37
N VAL A 22 -7.40 9.95 -2.44
CA VAL A 22 -8.58 9.47 -1.73
C VAL A 22 -8.29 9.49 -0.24
N ASP A 23 -9.33 9.21 0.55
CA ASP A 23 -9.21 9.13 2.00
C ASP A 23 -8.50 7.83 2.38
N PRO A 24 -7.65 7.82 3.42
CA PRO A 24 -7.02 6.57 3.86
C PRO A 24 -8.01 5.46 4.18
N LYS A 25 -9.21 5.79 4.63
CA LYS A 25 -10.23 4.78 4.87
C LYS A 25 -10.61 4.04 3.60
N THR A 26 -10.57 4.73 2.48
CA THR A 26 -10.86 4.10 1.20
C THR A 26 -9.81 3.06 0.86
N VAL A 27 -8.53 3.36 1.14
CA VAL A 27 -7.45 2.41 0.91
C VAL A 27 -7.65 1.16 1.75
N THR A 28 -7.99 1.32 3.02
CA THR A 28 -8.25 0.19 3.90
C THR A 28 -9.41 -0.65 3.37
N ARG A 29 -10.44 0.00 2.88
CA ARG A 29 -11.59 -0.70 2.31
C ARG A 29 -11.20 -1.51 1.09
N TRP A 30 -10.35 -0.94 0.24
CA TRP A 30 -9.85 -1.67 -0.94
C TRP A 30 -9.07 -2.90 -0.54
N ALA A 31 -8.25 -2.80 0.52
CA ALA A 31 -7.49 -3.94 1.00
C ALA A 31 -8.41 -5.03 1.52
N LYS A 32 -9.45 -4.63 2.25
CA LYS A 32 -10.41 -5.61 2.77
C LYS A 32 -11.20 -6.27 1.67
N ALA A 33 -11.42 -5.57 0.57
CA ALA A 33 -12.14 -6.11 -0.57
C ALA A 33 -11.27 -6.95 -1.47
N GLY A 34 -9.98 -7.08 -1.16
CA GLY A 34 -9.06 -7.88 -1.96
C GLY A 34 -8.52 -7.19 -3.18
N LYS A 35 -8.78 -5.90 -3.33
CA LYS A 35 -8.29 -5.14 -4.48
C LYS A 35 -6.85 -4.69 -4.31
N LEU A 36 -6.35 -4.75 -3.09
CA LEU A 36 -5.01 -4.27 -2.77
C LEU A 36 -4.46 -5.18 -1.69
N THR A 37 -3.27 -5.71 -1.90
CA THR A 37 -2.65 -6.59 -0.91
C THR A 37 -1.96 -5.77 0.16
N SER A 38 -2.22 -6.07 1.41
CA SER A 38 -1.56 -5.39 2.50
C SER A 38 -0.70 -6.36 3.29
N ILE A 39 0.33 -5.83 3.92
CA ILE A 39 1.22 -6.58 4.79
C ILE A 39 1.09 -5.96 6.16
N ARG A 40 0.91 -6.79 7.19
CA ARG A 40 0.83 -6.30 8.55
C ARG A 40 2.19 -6.29 9.19
N THR A 41 2.53 -5.19 9.84
CA THR A 41 3.75 -5.13 10.63
C THR A 41 3.49 -5.73 12.00
N LEU A 42 4.55 -5.88 12.78
CA LEU A 42 4.44 -6.45 14.12
C LEU A 42 3.49 -5.66 15.00
N GLY A 43 3.39 -4.37 14.79
CA GLY A 43 2.48 -3.55 15.56
C GLY A 43 1.03 -3.58 15.08
N GLY A 44 0.72 -4.40 14.08
CA GLY A 44 -0.63 -4.48 13.57
C GLY A 44 -0.99 -3.42 12.54
N HIS A 45 -0.02 -2.65 12.10
CA HIS A 45 -0.25 -1.62 11.10
C HIS A 45 -0.17 -2.22 9.71
N ARG A 46 -0.96 -1.70 8.79
CA ARG A 46 -0.93 -2.15 7.41
C ARG A 46 0.10 -1.40 6.61
N ARG A 47 0.71 -2.11 5.68
CA ARG A 47 1.64 -1.51 4.71
C ARG A 47 1.32 -2.08 3.34
N TYR A 48 1.66 -1.33 2.31
CA TYR A 48 1.34 -1.70 0.93
C TYR A 48 2.58 -1.65 0.08
N ARG A 49 2.72 -2.61 -0.83
CA ARG A 49 3.89 -2.64 -1.70
C ARG A 49 3.81 -1.53 -2.74
N GLU A 50 4.88 -0.79 -2.87
CA GLU A 50 4.90 0.33 -3.80
C GLU A 50 4.67 -0.14 -5.23
N SER A 51 5.25 -1.28 -5.61
CA SER A 51 5.10 -1.77 -6.98
C SER A 51 3.64 -2.06 -7.31
N GLU A 52 2.92 -2.63 -6.37
CA GLU A 52 1.51 -2.93 -6.61
C GLU A 52 0.70 -1.66 -6.69
N VAL A 53 0.99 -0.69 -5.83
CA VAL A 53 0.29 0.58 -5.83
C VAL A 53 0.49 1.30 -7.16
N ARG A 54 1.73 1.32 -7.64
CA ARG A 54 2.03 1.97 -8.91
C ARG A 54 1.36 1.28 -10.08
N SER A 55 1.29 -0.05 -10.05
CA SER A 55 0.58 -0.80 -11.07
C SER A 55 -0.89 -0.42 -11.13
N LEU A 56 -1.51 -0.31 -9.95
CA LEU A 56 -2.92 0.06 -9.90
C LEU A 56 -3.14 1.47 -10.40
N LEU A 57 -2.22 2.38 -10.09
CA LEU A 57 -2.33 3.75 -10.58
C LEU A 57 -2.30 3.81 -12.09
N LYS A 58 -1.51 2.94 -12.71
CA LYS A 58 -1.40 2.92 -14.17
C LYS A 58 -2.67 2.39 -14.84
N THR A 59 -3.41 1.54 -14.14
CA THR A 59 -4.59 0.93 -14.74
C THR A 59 -5.86 1.73 -14.50
N LEU A 60 -5.79 2.75 -13.64
CA LEU A 60 -6.96 3.61 -13.42
C LEU A 60 -7.18 4.53 -14.60
N PRO A 61 -8.42 4.77 -14.96
CA PRO A 61 -8.73 5.66 -16.08
C PRO A 61 -8.29 7.09 -15.80
#